data_860fef2380dd21f86e0b3864cc2de3ef
#
_entry.id   860fef2380dd21f86e0b3864cc2de3ef
#
_cell.length_a   1.000
_cell.length_b   1.000
_cell.length_c   1.000
_cell.angle_alpha   90.00
_cell.angle_beta   90.00
_cell.angle_gamma   90.00
#
_symmetry.space_group_name_H-M   'P 1'
#
loop_
_entity.id
_entity.type
_entity.pdbx_description
1 polymer ?
#
loop_
_entity_poly.entity_id
_entity_poly.type
_entity_poly.pdbx_seq_one_letter_code
_entity_poly.pdbx_strand_id
1 'polypeptide(L)'
;MYKRQAYNYGAIGGVIGHEVSHSFDDAGSAFDSTGLMRNWWTPSDLATFKKNAQALSDQYDTYEPFPGLHVKGNLTLGENIADVAGLSAAYDAYKASLNGKEAPVIDGFTGDQRFFIAYAQTWASKLRDAALRARIATDGHSPGQWRALTVRNLDPWYTAFNVKRGEKLYLPPEKRVKVW
;
A
#
# COMPACT_ATOMS: atom_id res chain seq x y z
N MET A 1 -4.57 24.74 10.63
CA MET A 1 -4.56 23.33 11.06
C MET A 1 -4.96 22.38 9.92
N TYR A 2 -6.06 22.61 9.22
CA TYR A 2 -6.55 21.71 8.14
C TYR A 2 -5.68 21.60 6.87
N LYS A 3 -4.83 22.59 6.54
CA LYS A 3 -4.01 22.55 5.32
C LYS A 3 -3.03 21.37 5.26
N ARG A 4 -2.53 20.91 6.42
CA ARG A 4 -1.54 19.82 6.51
C ARG A 4 -2.14 18.46 6.90
N GLN A 5 -3.40 18.42 7.33
CA GLN A 5 -4.00 17.20 7.88
C GLN A 5 -4.01 16.06 6.86
N ALA A 6 -4.64 16.24 5.70
CA ALA A 6 -4.66 15.22 4.65
C ALA A 6 -3.24 14.80 4.23
N TYR A 7 -2.33 15.78 4.11
CA TYR A 7 -0.93 15.51 3.78
C TYR A 7 -0.23 14.66 4.84
N ASN A 8 -0.38 15.01 6.12
CA ASN A 8 0.26 14.27 7.21
C ASN A 8 -0.27 12.85 7.34
N TYR A 9 -1.60 12.66 7.18
CA TYR A 9 -2.18 11.32 7.19
C TYR A 9 -1.73 10.48 5.98
N GLY A 10 -1.62 11.09 4.79
CA GLY A 10 -1.14 10.39 3.60
C GLY A 10 0.35 10.03 3.64
N ALA A 11 1.18 10.91 4.18
CA ALA A 11 2.62 10.70 4.30
C ALA A 11 2.97 9.91 5.57
N ILE A 12 3.19 10.62 6.69
CA ILE A 12 3.63 9.96 7.93
C ILE A 12 2.57 9.02 8.52
N GLY A 13 1.27 9.30 8.32
CA GLY A 13 0.19 8.39 8.72
C GLY A 13 0.27 7.07 7.97
N GLY A 14 0.53 7.11 6.65
CA GLY A 14 0.78 5.91 5.85
C GLY A 14 1.96 5.09 6.36
N VAL A 15 3.05 5.74 6.77
CA VAL A 15 4.24 5.08 7.36
C VAL A 15 3.89 4.46 8.72
N ILE A 16 3.21 5.18 9.60
CA ILE A 16 2.79 4.65 10.91
C ILE A 16 1.88 3.43 10.73
N GLY A 17 0.90 3.53 9.81
CA GLY A 17 0.02 2.40 9.49
C GLY A 17 0.80 1.20 8.96
N HIS A 18 1.79 1.43 8.09
CA HIS A 18 2.69 0.42 7.55
C HIS A 18 3.44 -0.31 8.67
N GLU A 19 4.11 0.40 9.58
CA GLU A 19 4.88 -0.19 10.68
C GLU A 19 3.99 -1.01 11.63
N VAL A 20 2.78 -0.53 11.94
CA VAL A 20 1.82 -1.29 12.75
C VAL A 20 1.37 -2.56 12.02
N SER A 21 1.21 -2.48 10.69
CA SER A 21 0.73 -3.61 9.88
C SER A 21 1.74 -4.75 9.75
N HIS A 22 3.02 -4.52 10.03
CA HIS A 22 4.02 -5.59 10.10
C HIS A 22 3.72 -6.65 11.16
N SER A 23 2.93 -6.33 12.18
CA SER A 23 2.43 -7.34 13.14
C SER A 23 1.52 -8.38 12.49
N PHE A 24 1.03 -8.12 11.29
CA PHE A 24 0.02 -8.90 10.58
C PHE A 24 0.43 -9.23 9.12
N ASP A 25 1.67 -8.99 8.74
CA ASP A 25 2.21 -9.41 7.45
C ASP A 25 2.49 -10.93 7.42
N ASP A 26 3.11 -11.44 6.36
CA ASP A 26 3.41 -12.86 6.20
C ASP A 26 4.37 -13.41 7.25
N ALA A 27 5.24 -12.58 7.84
CA ALA A 27 6.14 -12.94 8.92
C ALA A 27 5.53 -12.68 10.30
N GLY A 28 5.02 -11.45 10.53
CA GLY A 28 4.45 -11.03 11.83
C GLY A 28 3.21 -11.84 12.21
N SER A 29 2.41 -12.24 11.24
CA SER A 29 1.22 -13.08 11.45
C SER A 29 1.51 -14.47 12.03
N ALA A 30 2.77 -14.90 12.09
CA ALA A 30 3.18 -16.15 12.77
C ALA A 30 3.29 -15.99 14.29
N PHE A 31 3.20 -14.77 14.81
CA PHE A 31 3.29 -14.48 16.23
C PHE A 31 1.94 -14.08 16.80
N ASP A 32 1.65 -14.53 18.01
CA ASP A 32 0.43 -14.13 18.71
C ASP A 32 0.58 -12.78 19.44
N SER A 33 -0.49 -12.34 20.12
CA SER A 33 -0.52 -11.09 20.88
C SER A 33 0.48 -11.01 22.04
N THR A 34 1.13 -12.12 22.41
CA THR A 34 2.18 -12.17 23.44
C THR A 34 3.58 -12.26 22.85
N GLY A 35 3.70 -12.25 21.54
CA GLY A 35 4.97 -12.37 20.82
C GLY A 35 5.49 -13.81 20.72
N LEU A 36 4.67 -14.81 21.02
CA LEU A 36 5.04 -16.21 20.86
C LEU A 36 4.74 -16.70 19.44
N MET A 37 5.71 -17.36 18.82
CA MET A 37 5.54 -17.99 17.53
C MET A 37 4.63 -19.21 17.68
N ARG A 38 3.37 -19.08 17.29
CA ARG A 38 2.38 -20.16 17.27
C ARG A 38 1.26 -19.86 16.28
N ASN A 39 0.62 -20.91 15.78
CA ASN A 39 -0.59 -20.74 14.97
C ASN A 39 -1.77 -20.33 15.85
N TRP A 40 -2.22 -19.10 15.72
CA TRP A 40 -3.41 -18.53 16.38
C TRP A 40 -4.60 -18.34 15.43
N TRP A 41 -4.39 -18.64 14.16
CA TRP A 41 -5.39 -18.50 13.10
C TRP A 41 -6.43 -19.62 13.16
N THR A 42 -7.67 -19.28 12.81
CA THR A 42 -8.58 -20.34 12.35
C THR A 42 -8.12 -20.85 10.97
N PRO A 43 -8.43 -22.12 10.62
CA PRO A 43 -8.05 -22.64 9.30
C PRO A 43 -8.61 -21.81 8.12
N SER A 44 -9.84 -21.27 8.26
CA SER A 44 -10.49 -20.45 7.24
C SER A 44 -9.81 -19.10 7.07
N ASP A 45 -9.46 -18.45 8.17
CA ASP A 45 -8.83 -17.12 8.14
C ASP A 45 -7.42 -17.21 7.55
N LEU A 46 -6.65 -18.22 7.96
CA LEU A 46 -5.32 -18.48 7.41
C LEU A 46 -5.39 -18.78 5.90
N ALA A 47 -6.39 -19.53 5.45
CA ALA A 47 -6.57 -19.82 4.03
C ALA A 47 -6.91 -18.53 3.24
N THR A 48 -7.77 -17.68 3.79
CA THR A 48 -8.13 -16.40 3.20
C THR A 48 -6.92 -15.46 3.12
N PHE A 49 -6.19 -15.32 4.23
CA PHE A 49 -4.95 -14.53 4.27
C PHE A 49 -3.95 -14.99 3.21
N LYS A 50 -3.64 -16.29 3.17
CA LYS A 50 -2.69 -16.84 2.18
C LYS A 50 -3.13 -16.60 0.74
N LYS A 51 -4.43 -16.75 0.45
CA LYS A 51 -4.98 -16.47 -0.88
C LYS A 51 -4.78 -15.00 -1.27
N ASN A 52 -5.09 -14.07 -0.35
CA ASN A 52 -4.97 -12.64 -0.61
C ASN A 52 -3.49 -12.22 -0.72
N ALA A 53 -2.64 -12.75 0.15
CA ALA A 53 -1.19 -12.54 0.10
C ALA A 53 -0.59 -13.01 -1.23
N GLN A 54 -0.98 -14.20 -1.71
CA GLN A 54 -0.54 -14.69 -3.01
C GLN A 54 -1.02 -13.80 -4.16
N ALA A 55 -2.28 -13.34 -4.12
CA ALA A 55 -2.79 -12.42 -5.14
C ALA A 55 -2.02 -11.09 -5.16
N LEU A 56 -1.55 -10.60 -4.01
CA LEU A 56 -0.71 -9.41 -3.93
C LEU A 56 0.69 -9.68 -4.48
N SER A 57 1.31 -10.82 -4.14
CA SER A 57 2.58 -11.25 -4.73
C SER A 57 2.50 -11.31 -6.26
N ASP A 58 1.48 -11.99 -6.80
CA ASP A 58 1.25 -12.12 -8.24
C ASP A 58 1.05 -10.74 -8.91
N GLN A 59 0.38 -9.81 -8.23
CA GLN A 59 0.21 -8.45 -8.71
C GLN A 59 1.55 -7.73 -8.87
N TYR A 60 2.44 -7.85 -7.88
CA TYR A 60 3.75 -7.21 -7.93
C TYR A 60 4.71 -7.87 -8.92
N ASP A 61 4.60 -9.18 -9.17
CA ASP A 61 5.35 -9.89 -10.21
C ASP A 61 5.03 -9.38 -11.62
N THR A 62 3.88 -8.70 -11.82
CA THR A 62 3.55 -8.06 -13.10
C THR A 62 4.33 -6.78 -13.38
N TYR A 63 4.97 -6.18 -12.36
CA TYR A 63 5.70 -4.93 -12.54
C TYR A 63 7.10 -5.18 -13.10
N GLU A 64 7.38 -4.57 -14.24
CA GLU A 64 8.59 -4.75 -15.04
C GLU A 64 9.42 -3.45 -15.07
N PRO A 65 10.32 -3.23 -14.11
CA PRO A 65 11.22 -2.07 -14.09
C PRO A 65 12.15 -1.92 -15.30
N PHE A 66 12.59 -3.04 -15.83
CA PHE A 66 13.43 -3.12 -17.01
C PHE A 66 12.99 -4.31 -17.87
N PRO A 67 13.20 -4.30 -19.19
CA PRO A 67 12.86 -5.43 -20.05
C PRO A 67 13.39 -6.76 -19.50
N GLY A 68 12.48 -7.70 -19.23
CA GLY A 68 12.79 -9.01 -18.67
C GLY A 68 13.18 -9.04 -17.19
N LEU A 69 13.11 -7.91 -16.47
CA LEU A 69 13.38 -7.86 -15.04
C LEU A 69 12.15 -7.38 -14.28
N HIS A 70 11.54 -8.28 -13.53
CA HIS A 70 10.34 -8.01 -12.75
C HIS A 70 10.64 -7.76 -11.28
N VAL A 71 9.76 -7.03 -10.60
CA VAL A 71 9.71 -7.01 -9.13
C VAL A 71 9.45 -8.44 -8.67
N LYS A 72 10.04 -8.83 -7.55
CA LYS A 72 9.86 -10.17 -6.98
C LYS A 72 8.78 -10.10 -5.90
N GLY A 73 7.53 -10.38 -6.26
CA GLY A 73 6.39 -10.25 -5.37
C GLY A 73 6.54 -11.03 -4.06
N ASN A 74 7.06 -12.25 -4.11
CA ASN A 74 7.33 -13.04 -2.90
C ASN A 74 8.44 -12.45 -2.01
N LEU A 75 9.50 -11.88 -2.61
CA LEU A 75 10.57 -11.26 -1.84
C LEU A 75 10.10 -10.00 -1.11
N THR A 76 9.17 -9.27 -1.72
CA THR A 76 8.69 -7.98 -1.20
C THR A 76 7.31 -8.09 -0.54
N LEU A 77 6.82 -9.31 -0.28
CA LEU A 77 5.43 -9.56 0.13
C LEU A 77 5.06 -8.86 1.44
N GLY A 78 5.84 -9.03 2.50
CA GLY A 78 5.58 -8.42 3.79
C GLY A 78 5.46 -6.90 3.71
N GLU A 79 6.40 -6.28 3.01
CA GLU A 79 6.40 -4.84 2.76
C GLU A 79 5.18 -4.37 1.96
N ASN A 80 4.79 -5.14 0.94
CA ASN A 80 3.62 -4.82 0.13
C ASN A 80 2.30 -5.01 0.91
N ILE A 81 2.22 -6.02 1.79
CA ILE A 81 1.09 -6.19 2.72
C ILE A 81 0.99 -5.00 3.65
N ALA A 82 2.11 -4.61 4.26
CA ALA A 82 2.17 -3.48 5.18
C ALA A 82 1.79 -2.16 4.49
N ASP A 83 2.19 -1.96 3.25
CA ASP A 83 1.79 -0.78 2.46
C ASP A 83 0.28 -0.75 2.20
N VAL A 84 -0.33 -1.85 1.75
CA VAL A 84 -1.78 -1.90 1.46
C VAL A 84 -2.60 -1.69 2.73
N ALA A 85 -2.29 -2.43 3.78
CA ALA A 85 -3.01 -2.36 5.05
C ALA A 85 -2.80 -1.02 5.74
N GLY A 86 -1.55 -0.57 5.81
CA GLY A 86 -1.18 0.69 6.46
C GLY A 86 -1.77 1.91 5.77
N LEU A 87 -1.77 1.95 4.43
CA LEU A 87 -2.39 3.06 3.69
C LEU A 87 -3.91 3.07 3.85
N SER A 88 -4.55 1.89 3.89
CA SER A 88 -5.99 1.77 4.15
C SER A 88 -6.34 2.29 5.54
N ALA A 89 -5.63 1.83 6.57
CA ALA A 89 -5.83 2.28 7.95
C ALA A 89 -5.59 3.79 8.11
N ALA A 90 -4.55 4.33 7.46
CA ALA A 90 -4.25 5.76 7.48
C ALA A 90 -5.36 6.57 6.81
N TYR A 91 -5.96 6.06 5.72
CA TYR A 91 -7.08 6.72 5.06
C TYR A 91 -8.33 6.74 5.95
N ASP A 92 -8.66 5.62 6.58
CA ASP A 92 -9.81 5.54 7.50
C ASP A 92 -9.60 6.47 8.70
N ALA A 93 -8.40 6.51 9.27
CA ALA A 93 -8.04 7.44 10.34
C ALA A 93 -8.14 8.92 9.88
N TYR A 94 -7.72 9.21 8.64
CA TYR A 94 -7.90 10.53 8.05
C TYR A 94 -9.39 10.91 7.96
N LYS A 95 -10.22 10.03 7.42
CA LYS A 95 -11.67 10.28 7.31
C LYS A 95 -12.31 10.44 8.69
N ALA A 96 -11.97 9.60 9.66
CA ALA A 96 -12.44 9.72 11.03
C ALA A 96 -12.08 11.07 11.67
N SER A 97 -10.86 11.57 11.41
CA SER A 97 -10.36 12.84 11.94
C SER A 97 -11.12 14.08 11.41
N LEU A 98 -11.88 13.93 10.32
CA LEU A 98 -12.73 14.99 9.77
C LEU A 98 -14.05 15.13 10.53
N ASN A 99 -14.41 14.19 11.40
CA ASN A 99 -15.66 14.21 12.18
C ASN A 99 -16.90 14.45 11.31
N GLY A 100 -17.00 13.78 10.17
CA GLY A 100 -18.11 13.89 9.22
C GLY A 100 -18.11 15.17 8.36
N LYS A 101 -17.09 16.02 8.49
CA LYS A 101 -16.96 17.23 7.66
C LYS A 101 -16.13 16.96 6.42
N GLU A 102 -16.38 17.73 5.38
CA GLU A 102 -15.51 17.71 4.21
C GLU A 102 -14.24 18.52 4.45
N ALA A 103 -13.12 18.00 3.94
CA ALA A 103 -11.87 18.76 3.93
C ALA A 103 -11.93 19.87 2.87
N PRO A 104 -11.38 21.07 3.13
CA PRO A 104 -11.37 22.13 2.15
C PRO A 104 -10.56 21.75 0.90
N VAL A 105 -11.01 22.22 -0.26
CA VAL A 105 -10.19 22.18 -1.48
C VAL A 105 -9.07 23.22 -1.33
N ILE A 106 -7.83 22.80 -1.59
CA ILE A 106 -6.63 23.66 -1.48
C ILE A 106 -5.79 23.45 -2.74
N ASP A 107 -5.42 24.54 -3.37
CA ASP A 107 -4.64 24.56 -4.62
C ASP A 107 -5.27 23.67 -5.73
N GLY A 108 -6.61 23.63 -5.77
CA GLY A 108 -7.39 22.83 -6.73
C GLY A 108 -7.53 21.36 -6.38
N PHE A 109 -6.95 20.88 -5.25
CA PHE A 109 -7.02 19.48 -4.83
C PHE A 109 -7.97 19.28 -3.64
N THR A 110 -8.81 18.24 -3.72
CA THR A 110 -9.63 17.80 -2.58
C THR A 110 -8.75 17.26 -1.46
N GLY A 111 -9.34 17.04 -0.28
CA GLY A 111 -8.62 16.43 0.83
C GLY A 111 -8.12 15.02 0.50
N ASP A 112 -8.96 14.21 -0.14
CA ASP A 112 -8.63 12.84 -0.52
C ASP A 112 -7.53 12.81 -1.59
N GLN A 113 -7.57 13.70 -2.57
CA GLN A 113 -6.49 13.85 -3.55
C GLN A 113 -5.16 14.19 -2.88
N ARG A 114 -5.17 15.15 -1.94
CA ARG A 114 -3.95 15.53 -1.20
C ARG A 114 -3.40 14.40 -0.33
N PHE A 115 -4.27 13.57 0.25
CA PHE A 115 -3.87 12.37 0.98
C PHE A 115 -3.07 11.43 0.10
N PHE A 116 -3.61 11.03 -1.04
CA PHE A 116 -2.94 10.09 -1.95
C PHE A 116 -1.71 10.69 -2.65
N ILE A 117 -1.72 11.99 -2.95
CA ILE A 117 -0.54 12.69 -3.49
C ILE A 117 0.59 12.68 -2.45
N ALA A 118 0.29 12.94 -1.18
CA ALA A 118 1.26 12.93 -0.10
C ALA A 118 1.90 11.54 0.07
N TYR A 119 1.09 10.46 0.04
CA TYR A 119 1.59 9.11 0.05
C TYR A 119 2.55 8.84 -1.12
N ALA A 120 2.14 9.17 -2.35
CA ALA A 120 2.99 8.97 -3.52
C ALA A 120 4.31 9.78 -3.44
N GLN A 121 4.28 10.99 -2.91
CA GLN A 121 5.46 11.83 -2.72
C GLN A 121 6.45 11.24 -1.70
N THR A 122 5.98 10.49 -0.70
CA THR A 122 6.85 9.78 0.26
C THR A 122 7.81 8.83 -0.45
N TRP A 123 7.38 8.24 -1.56
CA TRP A 123 8.16 7.29 -2.34
C TRP A 123 8.94 7.90 -3.49
N ALA A 124 8.89 9.23 -3.67
CA ALA A 124 9.62 9.91 -4.74
C ALA A 124 11.13 9.71 -4.59
N SER A 125 11.71 8.93 -5.49
CA SER A 125 13.14 8.62 -5.50
C SER A 125 13.64 8.44 -6.93
N LYS A 126 14.94 8.67 -7.12
CA LYS A 126 15.62 8.42 -8.39
C LYS A 126 16.89 7.62 -8.13
N LEU A 127 16.94 6.43 -8.67
CA LEU A 127 18.09 5.54 -8.60
C LEU A 127 18.78 5.44 -9.95
N ARG A 128 20.09 5.19 -9.94
CA ARG A 128 20.82 4.76 -11.14
C ARG A 128 20.41 3.33 -11.50
N ASP A 129 20.41 2.98 -12.77
CA ASP A 129 19.94 1.67 -13.24
C ASP A 129 20.63 0.49 -12.53
N ALA A 130 21.95 0.57 -12.34
CA ALA A 130 22.69 -0.48 -11.64
C ALA A 130 22.22 -0.66 -10.18
N ALA A 131 21.97 0.45 -9.47
CA ALA A 131 21.46 0.42 -8.09
C ALA A 131 20.04 -0.11 -8.04
N LEU A 132 19.18 0.28 -8.99
CA LEU A 132 17.80 -0.22 -9.06
C LEU A 132 17.78 -1.73 -9.36
N ARG A 133 18.62 -2.21 -10.29
CA ARG A 133 18.74 -3.66 -10.58
C ARG A 133 19.20 -4.45 -9.36
N ALA A 134 20.21 -3.96 -8.63
CA ALA A 134 20.68 -4.59 -7.40
C ALA A 134 19.56 -4.64 -6.35
N ARG A 135 18.84 -3.54 -6.17
CA ARG A 135 17.71 -3.45 -5.24
C ARG A 135 16.62 -4.47 -5.56
N ILE A 136 16.18 -4.57 -6.81
CA ILE A 136 15.17 -5.55 -7.24
C ILE A 136 15.62 -6.99 -6.95
N ALA A 137 16.91 -7.25 -7.03
CA ALA A 137 17.45 -8.59 -6.83
C ALA A 137 17.45 -9.04 -5.36
N THR A 138 17.65 -8.10 -4.40
CA THR A 138 18.04 -8.44 -3.01
C THR A 138 17.25 -7.71 -1.92
N ASP A 139 16.56 -6.60 -2.21
CA ASP A 139 15.85 -5.81 -1.21
C ASP A 139 14.43 -6.38 -0.99
N GLY A 140 14.04 -6.56 0.27
CA GLY A 140 12.68 -6.94 0.65
C GLY A 140 11.63 -5.85 0.38
N HIS A 141 12.06 -4.63 0.05
CA HIS A 141 11.16 -3.53 -0.29
C HIS A 141 11.04 -3.38 -1.81
N SER A 142 9.82 -3.28 -2.29
CA SER A 142 9.57 -2.84 -3.66
C SER A 142 10.17 -1.44 -3.88
N PRO A 143 10.75 -1.14 -5.05
CA PRO A 143 11.25 0.21 -5.33
C PRO A 143 10.13 1.26 -5.26
N GLY A 144 10.45 2.49 -4.87
CA GLY A 144 9.49 3.55 -4.52
C GLY A 144 8.37 3.78 -5.54
N GLN A 145 8.69 3.72 -6.84
CA GLN A 145 7.67 3.85 -7.89
C GLN A 145 6.55 2.81 -7.74
N TRP A 146 6.88 1.57 -7.39
CA TRP A 146 5.91 0.48 -7.26
C TRP A 146 5.23 0.48 -5.89
N ARG A 147 5.89 0.98 -4.84
CA ARG A 147 5.23 1.27 -3.55
C ARG A 147 4.16 2.35 -3.72
N ALA A 148 4.41 3.39 -4.48
CA ALA A 148 3.39 4.40 -4.81
C ALA A 148 2.17 3.79 -5.52
N LEU A 149 2.32 2.70 -6.27
CA LEU A 149 1.22 2.02 -6.96
C LEU A 149 0.31 1.20 -6.04
N THR A 150 0.63 1.07 -4.76
CA THR A 150 -0.25 0.48 -3.73
C THR A 150 -1.65 1.09 -3.75
N VAL A 151 -1.77 2.37 -4.08
CA VAL A 151 -3.05 3.08 -4.23
C VAL A 151 -4.04 2.39 -5.17
N ARG A 152 -3.56 1.58 -6.12
CA ARG A 152 -4.39 0.83 -7.06
C ARG A 152 -5.27 -0.24 -6.38
N ASN A 153 -4.97 -0.61 -5.15
CA ASN A 153 -5.75 -1.55 -4.35
C ASN A 153 -6.84 -0.85 -3.51
N LEU A 154 -6.85 0.49 -3.43
CA LEU A 154 -7.77 1.25 -2.60
C LEU A 154 -8.88 1.89 -3.44
N ASP A 155 -10.12 1.48 -3.22
CA ASP A 155 -11.29 2.04 -3.91
C ASP A 155 -11.42 3.57 -3.79
N PRO A 156 -11.13 4.19 -2.61
CA PRO A 156 -11.18 5.64 -2.47
C PRO A 156 -10.25 6.42 -3.42
N TRP A 157 -9.13 5.83 -3.83
CA TRP A 157 -8.24 6.46 -4.79
C TRP A 157 -8.90 6.61 -6.17
N TYR A 158 -9.63 5.59 -6.62
CA TYR A 158 -10.38 5.66 -7.88
C TYR A 158 -11.43 6.77 -7.85
N THR A 159 -12.13 6.90 -6.72
CA THR A 159 -13.12 7.97 -6.52
C THR A 159 -12.46 9.33 -6.50
N ALA A 160 -11.36 9.50 -5.77
CA ALA A 160 -10.65 10.77 -5.63
C ALA A 160 -10.14 11.33 -6.96
N PHE A 161 -9.65 10.46 -7.85
CA PHE A 161 -9.07 10.85 -9.14
C PHE A 161 -9.96 10.51 -10.34
N ASN A 162 -11.17 9.99 -10.10
CA ASN A 162 -12.12 9.59 -11.15
C ASN A 162 -11.48 8.63 -12.17
N VAL A 163 -10.64 7.70 -11.69
CA VAL A 163 -9.92 6.74 -12.54
C VAL A 163 -10.89 5.73 -13.14
N LYS A 164 -10.86 5.58 -14.47
CA LYS A 164 -11.81 4.78 -15.22
C LYS A 164 -11.14 3.59 -15.92
N ARG A 165 -11.99 2.60 -16.24
CA ARG A 165 -11.58 1.46 -17.05
C ARG A 165 -10.93 1.90 -18.35
N GLY A 166 -9.79 1.30 -18.68
CA GLY A 166 -8.99 1.62 -19.86
C GLY A 166 -7.84 2.61 -19.59
N GLU A 167 -7.81 3.28 -18.44
CA GLU A 167 -6.67 4.12 -18.08
C GLU A 167 -5.48 3.27 -17.58
N LYS A 168 -4.27 3.77 -17.81
CA LYS A 168 -3.01 3.04 -17.55
C LYS A 168 -2.89 2.46 -16.14
N LEU A 169 -3.38 3.18 -15.12
CA LEU A 169 -3.28 2.76 -13.73
C LEU A 169 -4.55 2.04 -13.23
N TYR A 170 -5.56 1.89 -14.07
CA TYR A 170 -6.78 1.21 -13.68
C TYR A 170 -6.51 -0.27 -13.37
N LEU A 171 -7.01 -0.72 -12.22
CA LEU A 171 -7.07 -2.12 -11.82
C LEU A 171 -8.54 -2.47 -11.60
N PRO A 172 -9.09 -3.50 -12.25
CA PRO A 172 -10.48 -3.85 -12.08
C PRO A 172 -10.76 -4.31 -10.63
N PRO A 173 -11.95 -4.07 -10.09
CA PRO A 173 -12.25 -4.31 -8.67
C PRO A 173 -11.89 -5.71 -8.17
N GLU A 174 -12.13 -6.73 -8.99
CA GLU A 174 -11.83 -8.13 -8.69
C GLU A 174 -10.33 -8.46 -8.61
N LYS A 175 -9.46 -7.54 -9.05
CA LYS A 175 -8.00 -7.64 -8.95
C LYS A 175 -7.39 -6.72 -7.88
N ARG A 176 -8.23 -5.93 -7.21
CA ARG A 176 -7.78 -5.09 -6.07
C ARG A 176 -7.65 -5.97 -4.85
N VAL A 177 -6.45 -6.06 -4.32
CA VAL A 177 -6.18 -6.93 -3.18
C VAL A 177 -6.47 -6.17 -1.88
N LYS A 178 -7.28 -6.78 -1.03
CA LYS A 178 -7.47 -6.42 0.38
C LYS A 178 -6.97 -7.59 1.19
N VAL A 179 -5.92 -7.37 1.96
CA VAL A 179 -5.30 -8.47 2.72
C VAL A 179 -6.09 -8.75 3.98
N TRP A 180 -6.67 -7.70 4.58
CA TRP A 180 -7.49 -7.71 5.79
C TRP A 180 -8.91 -7.22 5.55
#